data_6203a9c128d5056ff9308577b66ddcfd
#
_entry.id   6203a9c128d5056ff9308577b66ddcfd
#
_cell.length_a   1.000
_cell.length_b   1.000
_cell.length_c   1.000
_cell.angle_alpha   90.00
_cell.angle_beta   90.00
_cell.angle_gamma   90.00
#
_symmetry.space_group_name_H-M   'P 1'
#
loop_
_entity.id
_entity.type
_entity.pdbx_description
1 polymer ?
#
loop_
_entity_poly.entity_id
_entity_poly.type
_entity_poly.pdbx_seq_one_letter_code
_entity_poly.pdbx_strand_id
1 'polypeptide(L)'
;PRTMRKVAFIGHFIEARHMPLFDKSYERFTAEECERFLEKVYELVDPQIYEEIPVRSITGEMVSLNFIGFIVDSKIISRYLLSGDVGPLHDKIETAVNIAVENGCQVMGFGGFTSIITRNCTSIINDSIGLTSGNSFTVAIGLEALRKAAVQAGIDPTNGCLAALGATGNICSIYSEIMAEEVPRII
;
A
#
# COMPACT_ATOMS: atom_id res chain seq x y z
N PRO A 1 33.31 -0.39 -1.19
CA PRO A 1 32.05 -1.00 -1.60
C PRO A 1 30.94 -0.02 -1.21
N ARG A 2 30.15 0.47 -2.18
CA ARG A 2 28.94 1.25 -1.85
C ARG A 2 28.02 0.30 -1.11
N THR A 3 27.70 0.59 0.13
CA THR A 3 26.65 -0.12 0.87
C THR A 3 25.36 0.03 0.09
N MET A 4 24.69 -1.10 -0.19
CA MET A 4 23.40 -1.12 -0.87
C MET A 4 22.40 -0.32 -0.04
N ARG A 5 21.70 0.64 -0.67
CA ARG A 5 20.66 1.43 0.01
C ARG A 5 19.53 0.51 0.41
N LYS A 6 18.97 0.72 1.59
CA LYS A 6 17.83 -0.02 2.11
C LYS A 6 16.57 0.84 2.06
N VAL A 7 15.49 0.21 1.66
CA VAL A 7 14.13 0.78 1.68
C VAL A 7 13.20 -0.23 2.34
N ALA A 8 12.09 0.24 2.87
CA ALA A 8 11.06 -0.63 3.44
C ALA A 8 9.73 -0.47 2.72
N PHE A 9 8.90 -1.49 2.80
CA PHE A 9 7.51 -1.43 2.38
C PHE A 9 6.66 -2.21 3.39
N ILE A 10 5.62 -1.58 3.92
CA ILE A 10 4.66 -2.24 4.79
C ILE A 10 3.44 -2.68 3.99
N GLY A 11 3.08 -3.96 4.16
CA GLY A 11 1.91 -4.55 3.54
C GLY A 11 1.09 -5.36 4.53
N HIS A 12 -0.20 -5.49 4.26
CA HIS A 12 -1.13 -6.32 5.01
C HIS A 12 -1.81 -7.34 4.08
N PHE A 13 -2.49 -8.34 4.63
CA PHE A 13 -3.28 -9.27 3.83
C PHE A 13 -4.50 -8.56 3.24
N ILE A 14 -4.85 -8.87 2.00
CA ILE A 14 -6.15 -8.47 1.46
C ILE A 14 -7.25 -9.31 2.14
N GLU A 15 -7.02 -10.61 2.24
CA GLU A 15 -7.90 -11.56 2.92
C GLU A 15 -7.06 -12.55 3.73
N ALA A 16 -7.56 -13.03 4.86
CA ALA A 16 -6.86 -13.99 5.72
C ALA A 16 -6.43 -15.27 4.98
N ARG A 17 -7.18 -15.71 3.96
CA ARG A 17 -6.82 -16.88 3.11
C ARG A 17 -5.52 -16.70 2.33
N HIS A 18 -4.96 -15.49 2.27
CA HIS A 18 -3.67 -15.23 1.63
C HIS A 18 -2.46 -15.47 2.56
N MET A 19 -2.70 -15.84 3.83
CA MET A 19 -1.60 -16.17 4.77
C MET A 19 -0.63 -17.23 4.22
N PRO A 20 -1.07 -18.30 3.51
CA PRO A 20 -0.17 -19.28 2.93
C PRO A 20 0.80 -18.72 1.87
N LEU A 21 0.51 -17.57 1.27
CA LEU A 21 1.41 -16.91 0.32
C LEU A 21 2.65 -16.31 1.03
N PHE A 22 2.53 -16.01 2.33
CA PHE A 22 3.61 -15.46 3.13
C PHE A 22 4.34 -16.54 3.93
N ASP A 23 3.61 -17.51 4.47
CA ASP A 23 4.18 -18.62 5.22
C ASP A 23 3.45 -19.92 4.88
N LYS A 24 4.18 -20.84 4.25
CA LYS A 24 3.68 -22.16 3.82
C LYS A 24 3.16 -23.02 4.96
N SER A 25 3.50 -22.74 6.21
CA SER A 25 2.96 -23.46 7.36
C SER A 25 1.44 -23.37 7.48
N TYR A 26 0.85 -22.33 6.87
CA TYR A 26 -0.60 -22.12 6.81
C TYR A 26 -1.29 -22.83 5.62
N GLU A 27 -0.56 -23.49 4.71
CA GLU A 27 -1.16 -24.25 3.59
C GLU A 27 -2.12 -25.35 4.04
N ARG A 28 -1.96 -25.84 5.28
CA ARG A 28 -2.84 -26.83 5.90
C ARG A 28 -4.16 -26.26 6.45
N PHE A 29 -4.31 -24.95 6.48
CA PHE A 29 -5.51 -24.29 7.04
C PHE A 29 -6.51 -24.01 5.94
N THR A 30 -7.78 -24.21 6.25
CA THR A 30 -8.88 -23.71 5.41
C THR A 30 -8.94 -22.17 5.49
N ALA A 31 -9.70 -21.54 4.58
CA ALA A 31 -9.91 -20.11 4.61
C ALA A 31 -10.52 -19.64 5.96
N GLU A 32 -11.49 -20.40 6.48
CA GLU A 32 -12.14 -20.11 7.76
C GLU A 32 -11.20 -20.30 8.96
N GLU A 33 -10.26 -21.24 8.86
CA GLU A 33 -9.24 -21.44 9.90
C GLU A 33 -8.23 -20.31 9.89
N CYS A 34 -7.80 -19.84 8.71
CA CYS A 34 -6.96 -18.66 8.57
C CYS A 34 -7.64 -17.41 9.18
N GLU A 35 -8.91 -17.20 8.87
CA GLU A 35 -9.68 -16.06 9.40
C GLU A 35 -9.78 -16.13 10.94
N ARG A 36 -10.18 -17.28 11.49
CA ARG A 36 -10.26 -17.47 12.96
C ARG A 36 -8.91 -17.34 13.65
N PHE A 37 -7.84 -17.80 13.01
CA PHE A 37 -6.49 -17.67 13.54
C PHE A 37 -6.07 -16.19 13.57
N LEU A 38 -6.22 -15.49 12.44
CA LEU A 38 -5.85 -14.08 12.32
C LEU A 38 -6.59 -13.22 13.34
N GLU A 39 -7.91 -13.42 13.52
CA GLU A 39 -8.72 -12.73 14.52
C GLU A 39 -8.23 -12.92 15.97
N LYS A 40 -7.52 -14.00 16.26
CA LYS A 40 -6.97 -14.25 17.60
C LYS A 40 -5.58 -13.68 17.82
N VAL A 41 -4.82 -13.49 16.73
CA VAL A 41 -3.38 -13.16 16.86
C VAL A 41 -3.04 -11.75 16.45
N TYR A 42 -3.87 -11.07 15.65
CA TYR A 42 -3.52 -9.77 15.07
C TYR A 42 -3.18 -8.70 16.13
N GLU A 43 -3.80 -8.76 17.31
CA GLU A 43 -3.48 -7.84 18.41
C GLU A 43 -2.15 -8.17 19.09
N LEU A 44 -1.79 -9.46 19.10
CA LEU A 44 -0.64 -9.99 19.84
C LEU A 44 0.66 -9.95 19.04
N VAL A 45 0.56 -9.90 17.72
CA VAL A 45 1.74 -9.97 16.85
C VAL A 45 2.08 -8.58 16.31
N ASP A 46 3.29 -8.13 16.60
CA ASP A 46 3.81 -6.90 16.06
C ASP A 46 4.27 -7.08 14.60
N PRO A 47 4.31 -6.00 13.81
CA PRO A 47 4.90 -6.02 12.49
C PRO A 47 6.36 -6.51 12.55
N GLN A 48 6.79 -7.22 11.52
CA GLN A 48 8.16 -7.72 11.43
C GLN A 48 8.63 -7.77 9.97
N ILE A 49 9.94 -7.76 9.78
CA ILE A 49 10.54 -7.97 8.46
C ILE A 49 10.34 -9.45 8.10
N TYR A 50 9.61 -9.70 7.04
CA TYR A 50 9.40 -11.04 6.50
C TYR A 50 10.48 -11.45 5.51
N GLU A 51 10.91 -10.48 4.70
CA GLU A 51 11.85 -10.76 3.62
C GLU A 51 12.68 -9.52 3.31
N GLU A 52 13.94 -9.73 2.98
CA GLU A 52 14.84 -8.74 2.40
C GLU A 52 15.07 -9.09 0.93
N ILE A 53 14.53 -8.28 0.02
CA ILE A 53 14.48 -8.54 -1.42
C ILE A 53 15.45 -7.62 -2.14
N PRO A 54 16.46 -8.14 -2.86
CA PRO A 54 17.29 -7.31 -3.72
C PRO A 54 16.49 -6.89 -4.96
N VAL A 55 16.31 -5.58 -5.14
CA VAL A 55 15.62 -5.00 -6.29
C VAL A 55 16.61 -4.29 -7.18
N ARG A 56 16.62 -4.63 -8.47
CA ARG A 56 17.47 -4.00 -9.47
C ARG A 56 16.65 -3.05 -10.33
N SER A 57 17.09 -1.80 -10.44
CA SER A 57 16.48 -0.82 -11.34
C SER A 57 16.80 -1.12 -12.79
N ILE A 58 16.05 -0.51 -13.72
CA ILE A 58 16.34 -0.59 -15.17
C ILE A 58 17.70 0.03 -15.53
N THR A 59 18.21 0.94 -14.69
CA THR A 59 19.54 1.56 -14.83
C THR A 59 20.65 0.71 -14.22
N GLY A 60 20.32 -0.42 -13.60
CA GLY A 60 21.27 -1.37 -13.00
C GLY A 60 21.64 -1.08 -11.54
N GLU A 61 21.09 -0.03 -10.94
CA GLU A 61 21.29 0.24 -9.51
C GLU A 61 20.52 -0.79 -8.66
N MET A 62 21.12 -1.14 -7.51
CA MET A 62 20.56 -2.11 -6.58
C MET A 62 20.10 -1.43 -5.30
N VAL A 63 18.92 -1.80 -4.82
CA VAL A 63 18.43 -1.48 -3.48
C VAL A 63 17.98 -2.76 -2.77
N SER A 64 18.07 -2.78 -1.44
CA SER A 64 17.49 -3.84 -0.63
C SER A 64 16.13 -3.39 -0.12
N LEU A 65 15.07 -4.11 -0.48
CA LEU A 65 13.72 -3.88 -0.01
C LEU A 65 13.42 -4.78 1.19
N ASN A 66 13.22 -4.18 2.35
CA ASN A 66 12.71 -4.87 3.54
C ASN A 66 11.18 -4.89 3.48
N PHE A 67 10.59 -6.05 3.23
CA PHE A 67 9.15 -6.21 3.29
C PHE A 67 8.71 -6.43 4.74
N ILE A 68 7.95 -5.48 5.28
CA ILE A 68 7.43 -5.53 6.64
C ILE A 68 5.97 -5.97 6.58
N GLY A 69 5.68 -7.12 7.18
CA GLY A 69 4.33 -7.64 7.27
C GLY A 69 3.57 -7.04 8.45
N PHE A 70 2.42 -6.48 8.16
CA PHE A 70 1.43 -6.06 9.14
C PHE A 70 0.34 -7.14 9.22
N ILE A 71 0.27 -7.84 10.35
CA ILE A 71 -0.51 -9.07 10.50
C ILE A 71 -1.99 -8.77 10.75
N VAL A 72 -2.60 -8.17 9.77
CA VAL A 72 -4.04 -7.87 9.70
C VAL A 72 -4.52 -8.07 8.26
N ASP A 73 -5.81 -8.22 8.08
CA ASP A 73 -6.42 -8.20 6.75
C ASP A 73 -7.32 -6.96 6.55
N SER A 74 -7.81 -6.79 5.32
CA SER A 74 -8.67 -5.66 4.97
C SER A 74 -9.97 -5.64 5.79
N LYS A 75 -10.47 -6.79 6.24
CA LYS A 75 -11.70 -6.91 7.07
C LYS A 75 -11.47 -6.33 8.47
N ILE A 76 -10.34 -6.71 9.10
CA ILE A 76 -9.95 -6.17 10.41
C ILE A 76 -9.74 -4.66 10.31
N ILE A 77 -8.99 -4.19 9.32
CA ILE A 77 -8.74 -2.75 9.13
C ILE A 77 -10.04 -1.98 8.90
N SER A 78 -10.93 -2.51 8.05
CA SER A 78 -12.23 -1.86 7.76
C SER A 78 -13.08 -1.71 9.02
N ARG A 79 -13.03 -2.67 9.93
CA ARG A 79 -13.73 -2.62 11.22
C ARG A 79 -13.24 -1.46 12.09
N TYR A 80 -11.92 -1.26 12.17
CA TYR A 80 -11.32 -0.12 12.89
C TYR A 80 -11.63 1.22 12.23
N LEU A 81 -11.59 1.30 10.90
CA LEU A 81 -11.95 2.50 10.15
C LEU A 81 -13.42 2.88 10.37
N LEU A 82 -14.33 1.90 10.37
CA LEU A 82 -15.75 2.13 10.60
C LEU A 82 -16.07 2.51 12.05
N SER A 83 -15.32 2.01 13.02
CA SER A 83 -15.47 2.41 14.42
C SER A 83 -14.94 3.81 14.72
N GLY A 84 -14.07 4.34 13.85
CA GLY A 84 -13.37 5.62 14.05
C GLY A 84 -12.18 5.54 15.02
N ASP A 85 -11.92 4.37 15.61
CA ASP A 85 -10.77 4.16 16.50
C ASP A 85 -9.67 3.36 15.78
N VAL A 86 -8.81 4.06 15.09
CA VAL A 86 -7.66 3.48 14.39
C VAL A 86 -6.38 3.47 15.22
N GLY A 87 -6.41 3.99 16.46
CA GLY A 87 -5.24 4.12 17.34
C GLY A 87 -4.41 2.84 17.44
N PRO A 88 -4.99 1.69 17.81
CA PRO A 88 -4.24 0.43 17.96
C PRO A 88 -3.50 -0.01 16.68
N LEU A 89 -4.10 0.22 15.50
CA LEU A 89 -3.45 -0.10 14.23
C LEU A 89 -2.37 0.93 13.87
N HIS A 90 -2.60 2.20 14.20
CA HIS A 90 -1.63 3.28 14.02
C HIS A 90 -0.36 3.03 14.83
N ASP A 91 -0.48 2.64 16.10
CA ASP A 91 0.65 2.32 16.99
C ASP A 91 1.51 1.17 16.42
N LYS A 92 0.86 0.15 15.85
CA LYS A 92 1.57 -0.95 15.18
C LYS A 92 2.29 -0.46 13.91
N ILE A 93 1.71 0.46 13.16
CA ILE A 93 2.38 1.05 11.99
C ILE A 93 3.58 1.89 12.42
N GLU A 94 3.50 2.65 13.52
CA GLU A 94 4.66 3.34 14.10
C GLU A 94 5.76 2.37 14.51
N THR A 95 5.40 1.22 15.10
CA THR A 95 6.34 0.13 15.40
C THR A 95 7.04 -0.35 14.11
N ALA A 96 6.30 -0.53 13.01
CA ALA A 96 6.88 -0.91 11.73
C ALA A 96 7.85 0.14 11.18
N VAL A 97 7.55 1.43 11.34
CA VAL A 97 8.46 2.53 10.96
C VAL A 97 9.74 2.47 11.78
N ASN A 98 9.66 2.24 13.08
CA ASN A 98 10.84 2.11 13.94
C ASN A 98 11.71 0.91 13.54
N ILE A 99 11.10 -0.24 13.22
CA ILE A 99 11.80 -1.41 12.67
C ILE A 99 12.54 -1.06 11.38
N ALA A 100 11.93 -0.30 10.48
CA ALA A 100 12.56 0.15 9.25
C ALA A 100 13.77 1.05 9.52
N VAL A 101 13.66 2.00 10.46
CA VAL A 101 14.76 2.89 10.88
C VAL A 101 15.91 2.10 11.48
N GLU A 102 15.63 1.19 12.41
CA GLU A 102 16.64 0.34 13.08
C GLU A 102 17.41 -0.54 12.08
N ASN A 103 16.74 -0.95 10.99
CA ASN A 103 17.38 -1.70 9.90
C ASN A 103 18.07 -0.84 8.85
N GLY A 104 18.15 0.46 9.06
CA GLY A 104 18.86 1.41 8.21
C GLY A 104 18.15 1.74 6.90
N CYS A 105 16.83 1.57 6.85
CA CYS A 105 16.02 1.97 5.69
C CYS A 105 15.95 3.50 5.61
N GLN A 106 16.09 4.04 4.40
CA GLN A 106 16.05 5.48 4.15
C GLN A 106 14.67 6.00 3.77
N VAL A 107 13.85 5.10 3.19
CA VAL A 107 12.48 5.40 2.76
C VAL A 107 11.60 4.20 3.08
N MET A 108 10.35 4.46 3.48
CA MET A 108 9.33 3.43 3.68
C MET A 108 8.06 3.77 2.90
N GLY A 109 7.60 2.81 2.10
CA GLY A 109 6.33 2.86 1.39
C GLY A 109 5.21 2.22 2.19
N PHE A 110 4.01 2.84 2.11
CA PHE A 110 2.80 2.38 2.79
C PHE A 110 1.83 1.76 1.79
N GLY A 111 1.61 0.45 1.86
CA GLY A 111 0.74 -0.30 0.97
C GLY A 111 -0.70 -0.44 1.47
N GLY A 112 -1.66 -0.43 0.55
CA GLY A 112 -3.06 -0.68 0.87
C GLY A 112 -3.63 0.30 1.88
N PHE A 113 -4.35 -0.22 2.87
CA PHE A 113 -5.01 0.60 3.89
C PHE A 113 -4.06 1.25 4.91
N THR A 114 -2.77 0.86 4.97
CA THR A 114 -1.82 1.49 5.90
C THR A 114 -1.66 2.99 5.62
N SER A 115 -1.72 3.40 4.36
CA SER A 115 -1.72 4.80 3.97
C SER A 115 -2.98 5.54 4.43
N ILE A 116 -4.13 4.86 4.48
CA ILE A 116 -5.39 5.47 4.96
C ILE A 116 -5.35 5.65 6.47
N ILE A 117 -4.94 4.61 7.23
CA ILE A 117 -4.80 4.67 8.69
C ILE A 117 -3.89 5.83 9.11
N THR A 118 -2.83 6.07 8.35
CA THR A 118 -1.81 7.10 8.65
C THR A 118 -2.07 8.44 7.95
N ARG A 119 -3.26 8.65 7.39
CA ARG A 119 -3.62 9.89 6.65
C ARG A 119 -2.57 10.25 5.60
N ASN A 120 -2.26 9.30 4.73
CA ASN A 120 -1.18 9.42 3.72
C ASN A 120 0.20 9.70 4.34
N CYS A 121 0.55 9.00 5.39
CA CYS A 121 1.79 9.13 6.18
C CYS A 121 1.90 10.41 7.03
N THR A 122 0.96 11.34 6.94
CA THR A 122 1.07 12.64 7.63
C THR A 122 0.85 12.58 9.13
N SER A 123 0.26 11.50 9.65
CA SER A 123 0.09 11.30 11.10
C SER A 123 1.29 10.62 11.76
N ILE A 124 2.25 10.13 10.99
CA ILE A 124 3.50 9.55 11.51
C ILE A 124 4.55 10.64 11.60
N ILE A 125 5.10 10.85 12.78
CA ILE A 125 6.15 11.83 13.03
C ILE A 125 7.48 11.08 13.22
N ASN A 126 8.33 11.09 12.19
CA ASN A 126 9.65 10.49 12.24
C ASN A 126 10.59 11.19 11.26
N ASP A 127 11.62 11.86 11.78
CA ASP A 127 12.58 12.64 10.98
C ASP A 127 13.74 11.78 10.45
N SER A 128 13.81 10.49 10.83
CA SER A 128 14.94 9.61 10.48
C SER A 128 14.70 8.84 9.18
N ILE A 129 13.49 8.87 8.62
CA ILE A 129 13.12 8.09 7.44
C ILE A 129 12.12 8.87 6.56
N GLY A 130 12.30 8.81 5.24
CA GLY A 130 11.29 9.33 4.31
C GLY A 130 10.08 8.40 4.23
N LEU A 131 8.86 8.95 4.33
CA LEU A 131 7.61 8.18 4.25
C LEU A 131 6.86 8.52 2.98
N THR A 132 6.25 7.53 2.32
CA THR A 132 5.46 7.73 1.11
C THR A 132 4.26 6.80 1.03
N SER A 133 3.11 7.34 0.67
CA SER A 133 1.91 6.55 0.34
C SER A 133 1.95 5.97 -1.09
N GLY A 134 2.87 6.44 -1.93
CA GLY A 134 2.91 6.05 -3.35
C GLY A 134 1.79 6.61 -4.23
N ASN A 135 0.85 7.40 -3.69
CA ASN A 135 -0.33 7.86 -4.41
C ASN A 135 0.00 8.65 -5.68
N SER A 136 0.97 9.57 -5.62
CA SER A 136 1.37 10.39 -6.78
C SER A 136 1.91 9.53 -7.92
N PHE A 137 2.70 8.50 -7.61
CA PHE A 137 3.21 7.57 -8.60
C PHE A 137 2.08 6.70 -9.19
N THR A 138 1.15 6.25 -8.35
CA THR A 138 -0.03 5.50 -8.78
C THR A 138 -0.89 6.33 -9.74
N VAL A 139 -1.11 7.61 -9.43
CA VAL A 139 -1.82 8.53 -10.32
C VAL A 139 -1.11 8.65 -11.66
N ALA A 140 0.18 8.94 -11.67
CA ALA A 140 0.94 9.16 -12.90
C ALA A 140 0.89 7.94 -13.84
N ILE A 141 1.17 6.75 -13.31
CA ILE A 141 1.12 5.51 -14.10
C ILE A 141 -0.29 5.19 -14.58
N GLY A 142 -1.29 5.38 -13.73
CA GLY A 142 -2.65 5.07 -14.09
C GLY A 142 -3.22 6.00 -15.14
N LEU A 143 -2.88 7.30 -15.13
CA LEU A 143 -3.23 8.23 -16.22
C LEU A 143 -2.62 7.79 -17.54
N GLU A 144 -1.35 7.40 -17.52
CA GLU A 144 -0.69 6.88 -18.72
C GLU A 144 -1.36 5.59 -19.23
N ALA A 145 -1.68 4.68 -18.32
CA ALA A 145 -2.39 3.44 -18.66
C ALA A 145 -3.79 3.73 -19.25
N LEU A 146 -4.53 4.66 -18.65
CA LEU A 146 -5.86 5.08 -19.14
C LEU A 146 -5.79 5.65 -20.56
N ARG A 147 -4.84 6.56 -20.83
CA ARG A 147 -4.62 7.14 -22.17
C ARG A 147 -4.26 6.05 -23.19
N LYS A 148 -3.37 5.14 -22.83
CA LYS A 148 -3.02 4.00 -23.71
C LYS A 148 -4.21 3.09 -23.97
N ALA A 149 -5.02 2.81 -22.97
CA ALA A 149 -6.23 2.00 -23.10
C ALA A 149 -7.26 2.66 -24.02
N ALA A 150 -7.47 3.97 -23.91
CA ALA A 150 -8.35 4.73 -24.79
C ALA A 150 -7.91 4.62 -26.26
N VAL A 151 -6.61 4.80 -26.53
CA VAL A 151 -6.05 4.64 -27.89
C VAL A 151 -6.26 3.23 -28.41
N GLN A 152 -5.98 2.19 -27.60
CA GLN A 152 -6.18 0.79 -28.01
C GLN A 152 -7.65 0.44 -28.28
N ALA A 153 -8.56 1.06 -27.53
CA ALA A 153 -10.01 0.88 -27.71
C ALA A 153 -10.59 1.75 -28.85
N GLY A 154 -9.80 2.59 -29.49
CA GLY A 154 -10.28 3.52 -30.53
C GLY A 154 -11.18 4.63 -29.96
N ILE A 155 -11.03 4.96 -28.68
CA ILE A 155 -11.81 6.01 -28.01
C ILE A 155 -11.02 7.33 -28.12
N ASP A 156 -11.68 8.35 -28.67
CA ASP A 156 -11.17 9.72 -28.64
C ASP A 156 -11.59 10.39 -27.32
N PRO A 157 -10.65 10.72 -26.41
CA PRO A 157 -10.97 11.34 -25.14
C PRO A 157 -11.73 12.67 -25.29
N THR A 158 -11.47 13.43 -26.35
CA THR A 158 -12.12 14.75 -26.57
C THR A 158 -13.63 14.67 -26.83
N ASN A 159 -14.14 13.49 -27.16
CA ASN A 159 -15.55 13.17 -27.34
C ASN A 159 -16.07 12.14 -26.33
N GLY A 160 -15.22 11.78 -25.37
CA GLY A 160 -15.48 10.72 -24.41
C GLY A 160 -16.20 11.17 -23.14
N CYS A 161 -16.51 10.19 -22.32
CA CYS A 161 -16.99 10.41 -20.95
C CYS A 161 -16.19 9.49 -20.02
N LEU A 162 -15.67 10.05 -18.93
CA LEU A 162 -14.95 9.30 -17.90
C LEU A 162 -15.89 9.03 -16.72
N ALA A 163 -16.01 7.77 -16.32
CA ALA A 163 -16.66 7.40 -15.07
C ALA A 163 -15.61 7.29 -13.94
N ALA A 164 -15.73 8.12 -12.90
CA ALA A 164 -14.79 8.19 -11.79
C ALA A 164 -15.39 7.59 -10.52
N LEU A 165 -15.17 6.26 -10.31
CA LEU A 165 -15.63 5.57 -9.10
C LEU A 165 -14.71 5.89 -7.92
N GLY A 166 -15.28 6.48 -6.86
CA GLY A 166 -14.53 6.90 -5.68
C GLY A 166 -13.81 8.25 -5.85
N ALA A 167 -14.43 9.18 -6.59
CA ALA A 167 -13.87 10.51 -6.90
C ALA A 167 -13.50 11.37 -5.68
N THR A 168 -13.98 11.03 -4.49
CA THR A 168 -13.59 11.69 -3.22
C THR A 168 -12.32 11.10 -2.58
N GLY A 169 -11.81 9.98 -3.11
CA GLY A 169 -10.58 9.34 -2.62
C GLY A 169 -9.32 10.04 -3.15
N ASN A 170 -8.21 9.88 -2.40
CA ASN A 170 -6.93 10.57 -2.65
C ASN A 170 -6.33 10.35 -4.06
N ILE A 171 -6.61 9.22 -4.69
CA ILE A 171 -6.12 8.91 -6.03
C ILE A 171 -7.13 9.40 -7.07
N CYS A 172 -8.40 9.00 -6.93
CA CYS A 172 -9.41 9.25 -7.94
C CYS A 172 -9.79 10.74 -8.05
N SER A 173 -9.70 11.52 -6.97
CA SER A 173 -9.88 12.98 -7.02
C SER A 173 -8.87 13.64 -7.96
N ILE A 174 -7.59 13.26 -7.84
CA ILE A 174 -6.52 13.81 -8.69
C ILE A 174 -6.68 13.33 -10.13
N TYR A 175 -7.09 12.06 -10.34
CA TYR A 175 -7.45 11.58 -11.68
C TYR A 175 -8.54 12.44 -12.31
N SER A 176 -9.61 12.71 -11.57
CA SER A 176 -10.73 13.48 -12.08
C SER A 176 -10.32 14.91 -12.41
N GLU A 177 -9.50 15.53 -11.56
CA GLU A 177 -8.99 16.89 -11.77
C GLU A 177 -8.14 16.96 -13.05
N ILE A 178 -7.17 16.06 -13.25
CA ILE A 178 -6.31 16.07 -14.41
C ILE A 178 -7.10 15.71 -15.68
N MET A 179 -7.96 14.71 -15.63
CA MET A 179 -8.74 14.26 -16.77
C MET A 179 -9.83 15.24 -17.18
N ALA A 180 -10.26 16.14 -16.29
CA ALA A 180 -11.21 17.21 -16.63
C ALA A 180 -10.67 18.19 -17.70
N GLU A 181 -9.36 18.25 -17.90
CA GLU A 181 -8.74 19.00 -18.98
C GLU A 181 -8.75 18.25 -20.32
N GLU A 182 -8.94 16.94 -20.31
CA GLU A 182 -8.80 16.08 -21.49
C GLU A 182 -10.14 15.52 -21.99
N VAL A 183 -11.15 15.40 -21.11
CA VAL A 183 -12.46 14.85 -21.46
C VAL A 183 -13.55 15.87 -21.19
N PRO A 184 -14.59 15.96 -22.06
CA PRO A 184 -15.66 16.96 -21.90
C PRO A 184 -16.62 16.66 -20.74
N ARG A 185 -16.61 15.43 -20.22
CA ARG A 185 -17.53 14.99 -19.16
C ARG A 185 -16.90 13.95 -18.24
N ILE A 186 -17.05 14.19 -16.92
CA ILE A 186 -16.74 13.22 -15.87
C ILE A 186 -18.01 12.95 -15.05
N ILE A 187 -18.29 11.69 -14.72
CA ILE A 187 -19.44 11.23 -13.93
C ILE A 187 -19.02 10.33 -12.78
#